data_ceb406027b7f448a087d7d43a1520df0
#
_entry.id   ceb406027b7f448a087d7d43a1520df0
#
_cell.length_a   1.000
_cell.length_b   1.000
_cell.length_c   1.000
_cell.angle_alpha   90.00
_cell.angle_beta   90.00
_cell.angle_gamma   90.00
#
_symmetry.space_group_name_H-M   'P 1'
#
loop_
_entity.id
_entity.type
_entity.pdbx_description
1 polymer ?
#
loop_
_entity_poly.entity_id
_entity_poly.type
_entity_poly.pdbx_seq_one_letter_code
_entity_poly.pdbx_strand_id
1 'polypeptide(L)'
;IKPFINQPKNEVIVELADGWFNPAPLKLFGKYNLRETLTIGEPQVIADIYMKFADREMIIGSDADWQYCEGAYTFNNIYLGERLDMKLFRGDNTTDLLMPDWKNVVLSNGPEGRLVSSFIPKINHTLSLGAEHIHVVDEETFIIDFGAIVTGFIDLSITASENQRVELLYSEDVDENYELNTDSTLAGFVGKQVTEGVIIDGGIGAPARAEQKDAFECRSGKNHFINAFTCHSFRYVQLSGINIEQLNNVQALSVHTVLRENGGFYCSDPYINKLFEVAKRTKLNNIHSVFGDCARERFAYGGDIVALARSQVYQFDSAAIYKKTIFDFINDIRPCGGVTETAPFMGIKTNGVGGETGPLGWQLVLPYLIA
;
A
#
# COMPACT_ATOMS: atom_id res chain seq x y z
N ILE A 1 -11.15 -20.63 7.38
CA ILE A 1 -10.85 -21.80 6.52
C ILE A 1 -11.95 -22.86 6.62
N LYS A 2 -12.50 -23.15 7.82
CA LYS A 2 -13.50 -24.21 8.03
C LYS A 2 -14.65 -24.27 7.01
N PRO A 3 -15.24 -23.16 6.52
CA PRO A 3 -16.29 -23.19 5.49
C PRO A 3 -15.80 -23.63 4.11
N PHE A 4 -14.51 -23.62 3.86
CA PHE A 4 -13.91 -23.92 2.55
C PHE A 4 -13.38 -25.33 2.42
N ILE A 5 -13.28 -26.10 3.52
CA ILE A 5 -12.81 -27.51 3.52
C ILE A 5 -14.01 -28.43 3.35
N ASN A 6 -14.64 -28.40 2.19
CA ASN A 6 -15.83 -29.21 1.89
C ASN A 6 -15.59 -30.19 0.72
N GLN A 7 -14.39 -30.23 0.16
CA GLN A 7 -14.03 -31.05 -0.99
C GLN A 7 -13.05 -32.13 -0.58
N PRO A 8 -13.02 -33.28 -1.27
CA PRO A 8 -12.01 -34.33 -1.03
C PRO A 8 -10.57 -33.85 -1.28
N LYS A 9 -10.40 -32.86 -2.15
CA LYS A 9 -9.12 -32.20 -2.46
C LYS A 9 -9.29 -30.71 -2.26
N ASN A 10 -8.38 -30.10 -1.52
CA ASN A 10 -8.32 -28.66 -1.31
C ASN A 10 -6.93 -28.17 -1.69
N GLU A 11 -6.86 -26.97 -2.22
CA GLU A 11 -5.62 -26.31 -2.57
C GLU A 11 -5.48 -25.03 -1.75
N VAL A 12 -4.25 -24.70 -1.37
CA VAL A 12 -3.88 -23.44 -0.74
C VAL A 12 -2.94 -22.73 -1.68
N ILE A 13 -3.35 -21.58 -2.16
CA ILE A 13 -2.56 -20.71 -3.03
C ILE A 13 -2.18 -19.47 -2.25
N VAL A 14 -0.91 -19.10 -2.30
CA VAL A 14 -0.37 -17.88 -1.71
C VAL A 14 0.25 -17.06 -2.83
N GLU A 15 -0.33 -15.90 -3.10
CA GLU A 15 0.26 -14.95 -4.03
C GLU A 15 1.27 -14.07 -3.29
N LEU A 16 2.46 -13.93 -3.84
CA LEU A 16 3.55 -13.13 -3.28
C LEU A 16 3.87 -11.95 -4.20
N ALA A 17 4.23 -10.85 -3.59
CA ALA A 17 4.68 -9.64 -4.25
C ALA A 17 5.97 -9.11 -3.63
N ASP A 18 6.64 -8.19 -4.31
CA ASP A 18 7.92 -7.62 -3.88
C ASP A 18 7.85 -6.88 -2.54
N GLY A 19 6.81 -6.09 -2.32
CA GLY A 19 6.56 -5.36 -1.07
C GLY A 19 7.77 -4.53 -0.61
N TRP A 20 8.01 -4.52 0.70
CA TRP A 20 9.16 -3.88 1.33
C TRP A 20 10.43 -4.72 1.27
N PHE A 21 10.32 -6.01 0.95
CA PHE A 21 11.45 -6.91 0.92
C PHE A 21 12.23 -6.83 -0.40
N ASN A 22 11.58 -6.40 -1.48
CA ASN A 22 12.23 -6.15 -2.77
C ASN A 22 11.79 -4.82 -3.38
N PRO A 23 12.02 -3.67 -2.72
CA PRO A 23 11.60 -2.37 -3.23
C PRO A 23 12.36 -2.02 -4.51
N ALA A 24 11.72 -1.27 -5.41
CA ALA A 24 12.39 -0.71 -6.56
C ALA A 24 13.57 0.20 -6.15
N PRO A 25 14.57 0.37 -7.03
CA PRO A 25 15.68 1.27 -6.80
C PRO A 25 15.20 2.73 -6.90
N LEU A 26 14.72 3.29 -5.80
CA LEU A 26 14.24 4.67 -5.69
C LEU A 26 15.11 5.45 -4.71
N LYS A 27 15.43 6.70 -5.07
CA LYS A 27 15.97 7.68 -4.12
C LYS A 27 14.88 8.59 -3.60
N LEU A 28 14.40 8.31 -2.41
CA LEU A 28 13.45 9.15 -1.70
C LEU A 28 14.13 10.47 -1.30
N PHE A 29 13.46 11.59 -1.55
CA PHE A 29 14.00 12.94 -1.31
C PHE A 29 15.36 13.20 -1.97
N GLY A 30 15.71 12.44 -3.03
CA GLY A 30 17.01 12.52 -3.67
C GLY A 30 18.20 12.02 -2.85
N LYS A 31 17.97 11.41 -1.70
CA LYS A 31 19.02 11.02 -0.72
C LYS A 31 18.97 9.56 -0.32
N TYR A 32 17.78 9.02 -0.05
CA TYR A 32 17.63 7.74 0.64
C TYR A 32 17.20 6.64 -0.32
N ASN A 33 18.04 5.61 -0.45
CA ASN A 33 17.72 4.41 -1.21
C ASN A 33 17.34 3.29 -0.24
N LEU A 34 16.10 2.81 -0.31
CA LEU A 34 15.60 1.76 0.57
C LEU A 34 16.39 0.45 0.43
N ARG A 35 16.89 0.15 -0.76
CA ARG A 35 17.70 -1.05 -0.98
C ARG A 35 19.07 -1.03 -0.28
N GLU A 36 19.55 0.13 0.14
CA GLU A 36 20.80 0.26 0.93
C GLU A 36 20.56 0.11 2.43
N THR A 37 19.34 0.19 2.89
CA THR A 37 18.99 0.20 4.32
C THR A 37 18.24 -1.04 4.76
N LEU A 38 17.26 -1.47 3.95
CA LEU A 38 16.42 -2.61 4.27
C LEU A 38 17.15 -3.93 3.97
N THR A 39 16.79 -4.96 4.69
CA THR A 39 17.11 -6.33 4.29
C THR A 39 16.27 -6.67 3.06
N ILE A 40 16.93 -6.93 1.95
CA ILE A 40 16.28 -7.21 0.67
C ILE A 40 16.53 -8.65 0.23
N GLY A 41 15.58 -9.20 -0.53
CA GLY A 41 15.67 -10.54 -1.10
C GLY A 41 14.48 -10.87 -1.98
N GLU A 42 14.47 -12.07 -2.52
CA GLU A 42 13.31 -12.61 -3.24
C GLU A 42 12.14 -12.83 -2.29
N PRO A 43 10.88 -12.59 -2.72
CA PRO A 43 9.70 -12.84 -1.92
C PRO A 43 9.65 -14.27 -1.40
N GLN A 44 9.32 -14.44 -0.13
CA GLN A 44 9.33 -15.72 0.57
C GLN A 44 8.04 -15.89 1.37
N VAL A 45 7.66 -17.14 1.59
CA VAL A 45 6.52 -17.48 2.44
C VAL A 45 6.91 -18.55 3.47
N ILE A 46 6.39 -18.40 4.67
CA ILE A 46 6.30 -19.44 5.69
C ILE A 46 4.84 -19.52 6.13
N ALA A 47 4.26 -20.71 6.10
CA ALA A 47 2.87 -20.92 6.45
C ALA A 47 2.68 -22.23 7.19
N ASP A 48 1.97 -22.18 8.31
CA ASP A 48 1.46 -23.34 9.02
C ASP A 48 -0.06 -23.25 9.13
N ILE A 49 -0.75 -24.27 8.62
CA ILE A 49 -2.20 -24.39 8.71
C ILE A 49 -2.52 -25.41 9.79
N TYR A 50 -2.99 -24.91 10.90
CA TYR A 50 -3.40 -25.75 12.03
C TYR A 50 -4.87 -26.11 11.92
N MET A 51 -5.16 -27.39 11.87
CA MET A 51 -6.52 -27.92 11.80
C MET A 51 -6.81 -28.83 12.99
N LYS A 52 -7.92 -28.56 13.69
CA LYS A 52 -8.40 -29.37 14.80
C LYS A 52 -9.72 -30.02 14.41
N PHE A 53 -9.70 -31.35 14.39
CA PHE A 53 -10.87 -32.20 14.22
C PHE A 53 -11.33 -32.72 15.59
N ALA A 54 -12.45 -33.42 15.61
CA ALA A 54 -12.98 -34.00 16.86
C ALA A 54 -12.08 -35.08 17.45
N ASP A 55 -11.38 -35.80 16.59
CA ASP A 55 -10.58 -37.00 16.90
C ASP A 55 -9.07 -36.84 16.68
N ARG A 56 -8.64 -35.76 16.03
CA ARG A 56 -7.23 -35.48 15.68
C ARG A 56 -6.91 -34.03 15.46
N GLU A 57 -5.64 -33.72 15.51
CA GLU A 57 -5.07 -32.45 15.08
C GLU A 57 -4.12 -32.69 13.91
N MET A 58 -4.06 -31.77 12.97
CA MET A 58 -3.19 -31.82 11.80
C MET A 58 -2.58 -30.46 11.56
N ILE A 59 -1.30 -30.45 11.23
CA ILE A 59 -0.58 -29.24 10.78
C ILE A 59 -0.12 -29.49 9.35
N ILE A 60 -0.38 -28.56 8.47
CA ILE A 60 0.16 -28.53 7.11
C ILE A 60 1.06 -27.30 7.05
N GLY A 61 2.36 -27.53 6.98
CA GLY A 61 3.38 -26.47 6.83
C GLY A 61 3.80 -26.27 5.39
N SER A 62 4.37 -25.11 5.10
CA SER A 62 5.10 -24.91 3.86
C SER A 62 6.43 -25.66 3.91
N ASP A 63 6.73 -26.46 2.90
CA ASP A 63 7.90 -27.31 2.80
C ASP A 63 8.40 -27.45 1.34
N ALA A 64 9.32 -28.37 1.10
CA ALA A 64 9.90 -28.63 -0.21
C ALA A 64 8.92 -29.24 -1.23
N ASP A 65 7.77 -29.74 -0.78
CA ASP A 65 6.75 -30.33 -1.65
C ASP A 65 5.82 -29.27 -2.25
N TRP A 66 5.93 -28.01 -1.79
CA TRP A 66 5.22 -26.91 -2.40
C TRP A 66 5.77 -26.59 -3.78
N GLN A 67 4.93 -26.01 -4.61
CA GLN A 67 5.30 -25.58 -5.95
C GLN A 67 4.96 -24.10 -6.13
N TYR A 68 5.66 -23.45 -7.01
CA TYR A 68 5.40 -22.07 -7.42
C TYR A 68 5.29 -21.97 -8.94
N CYS A 69 4.61 -20.94 -9.40
CA CYS A 69 4.62 -20.49 -10.79
C CYS A 69 4.62 -18.96 -10.83
N GLU A 70 5.02 -18.41 -11.97
CA GLU A 70 4.86 -16.98 -12.23
C GLU A 70 3.37 -16.64 -12.28
N GLY A 71 2.98 -15.55 -11.60
CA GLY A 71 1.62 -15.05 -11.60
C GLY A 71 1.32 -14.12 -12.77
N ALA A 72 0.10 -13.63 -12.82
CA ALA A 72 -0.32 -12.66 -13.83
C ALA A 72 0.12 -11.22 -13.51
N TYR A 73 0.58 -10.94 -12.31
CA TYR A 73 1.20 -9.67 -11.94
C TYR A 73 2.62 -9.61 -12.46
N THR A 74 2.82 -9.00 -13.62
CA THR A 74 4.12 -8.91 -14.30
C THR A 74 5.06 -7.88 -13.68
N PHE A 75 4.52 -7.00 -12.86
CA PHE A 75 5.25 -6.00 -12.08
C PHE A 75 4.42 -5.59 -10.87
N ASN A 76 5.07 -5.38 -9.74
CA ASN A 76 4.45 -4.74 -8.57
C ASN A 76 5.52 -3.97 -7.79
N ASN A 77 5.13 -2.83 -7.25
CA ASN A 77 5.98 -2.04 -6.37
C ASN A 77 5.12 -1.09 -5.56
N ILE A 78 5.39 -0.99 -4.27
CA ILE A 78 4.61 -0.17 -3.34
C ILE A 78 4.52 1.32 -3.71
N TYR A 79 5.45 1.85 -4.50
CA TYR A 79 5.49 3.25 -4.93
C TYR A 79 5.08 3.47 -6.38
N LEU A 80 5.20 2.44 -7.22
CA LEU A 80 5.05 2.56 -8.68
C LEU A 80 3.79 1.87 -9.20
N GLY A 81 3.06 1.17 -8.31
CA GLY A 81 1.84 0.45 -8.66
C GLY A 81 2.09 -0.96 -9.18
N GLU A 82 1.13 -1.48 -9.91
CA GLU A 82 1.11 -2.87 -10.40
C GLU A 82 0.82 -2.95 -11.89
N ARG A 83 1.31 -4.03 -12.51
CA ARG A 83 0.99 -4.38 -13.90
C ARG A 83 0.47 -5.80 -13.96
N LEU A 84 -0.63 -5.97 -14.64
CA LEU A 84 -1.38 -7.22 -14.68
C LEU A 84 -1.66 -7.65 -16.12
N ASP A 85 -1.41 -8.91 -16.43
CA ASP A 85 -1.85 -9.53 -17.69
C ASP A 85 -3.13 -10.33 -17.46
N MET A 86 -4.28 -9.74 -17.81
CA MET A 86 -5.59 -10.34 -17.62
C MET A 86 -5.80 -11.60 -18.48
N LYS A 87 -5.01 -11.79 -19.53
CA LYS A 87 -5.11 -12.95 -20.43
C LYS A 87 -4.63 -14.22 -19.76
N LEU A 88 -3.83 -14.13 -18.70
CA LEU A 88 -3.33 -15.28 -17.98
C LEU A 88 -4.35 -15.90 -17.00
N PHE A 89 -5.47 -15.23 -16.76
CA PHE A 89 -6.49 -15.75 -15.85
C PHE A 89 -7.57 -16.58 -16.56
N ARG A 90 -8.09 -17.58 -15.84
CA ARG A 90 -9.35 -18.25 -16.18
C ARG A 90 -10.51 -17.53 -15.49
N GLY A 91 -11.50 -17.13 -16.27
CA GLY A 91 -12.68 -16.47 -15.72
C GLY A 91 -12.33 -15.21 -14.91
N ASP A 92 -13.06 -14.96 -13.85
CA ASP A 92 -12.88 -13.77 -12.99
C ASP A 92 -12.02 -14.06 -11.76
N ASN A 93 -11.44 -15.25 -11.66
CA ASN A 93 -10.60 -15.64 -10.52
C ASN A 93 -9.13 -15.34 -10.82
N THR A 94 -8.54 -14.43 -10.08
CA THR A 94 -7.14 -13.99 -10.24
C THR A 94 -6.12 -15.05 -9.84
N THR A 95 -6.53 -16.11 -9.16
CA THR A 95 -5.66 -17.23 -8.78
C THR A 95 -5.74 -18.41 -9.74
N ASP A 96 -6.69 -18.41 -10.69
CA ASP A 96 -6.87 -19.51 -11.62
C ASP A 96 -6.19 -19.19 -12.97
N LEU A 97 -4.90 -19.49 -13.07
CA LEU A 97 -4.08 -19.27 -14.23
C LEU A 97 -4.37 -20.26 -15.36
N LEU A 98 -4.30 -19.79 -16.61
CA LEU A 98 -4.62 -20.60 -17.80
C LEU A 98 -3.66 -21.75 -18.02
N MET A 99 -2.36 -21.55 -17.87
CA MET A 99 -1.33 -22.55 -18.14
C MET A 99 -0.15 -22.35 -17.16
N PRO A 100 -0.33 -22.65 -15.87
CA PRO A 100 0.74 -22.46 -14.89
C PRO A 100 1.89 -23.46 -15.12
N ASP A 101 3.10 -22.95 -15.28
CA ASP A 101 4.35 -23.73 -15.30
C ASP A 101 4.83 -23.93 -13.86
N TRP A 102 4.33 -24.97 -13.21
CA TRP A 102 4.65 -25.26 -11.81
C TRP A 102 6.07 -25.80 -11.66
N LYS A 103 6.85 -25.15 -10.80
CA LYS A 103 8.22 -25.48 -10.43
C LYS A 103 8.31 -25.79 -8.95
N ASN A 104 9.27 -26.61 -8.55
CA ASN A 104 9.50 -26.88 -7.12
C ASN A 104 10.09 -25.67 -6.44
N VAL A 105 9.62 -25.37 -5.24
CA VAL A 105 10.17 -24.31 -4.41
C VAL A 105 11.60 -24.60 -3.97
N VAL A 106 12.33 -23.55 -3.63
CA VAL A 106 13.64 -23.64 -3.00
C VAL A 106 13.49 -23.24 -1.53
N LEU A 107 13.93 -24.11 -0.63
CA LEU A 107 13.95 -23.79 0.79
C LEU A 107 15.01 -22.73 1.07
N SER A 108 14.63 -21.73 1.82
CA SER A 108 15.53 -20.66 2.26
C SER A 108 15.57 -20.57 3.79
N ASN A 109 16.61 -19.95 4.32
CA ASN A 109 16.61 -19.55 5.73
C ASN A 109 15.61 -18.41 5.88
N GLY A 110 14.60 -18.61 6.70
CA GLY A 110 13.62 -17.57 7.02
C GLY A 110 14.26 -16.40 7.80
N PRO A 111 13.50 -15.35 8.06
CA PRO A 111 13.98 -14.25 8.88
C PRO A 111 14.33 -14.74 10.29
N GLU A 112 15.45 -14.26 10.83
CA GLU A 112 15.80 -14.47 12.21
C GLU A 112 14.82 -13.69 13.09
N GLY A 113 13.93 -14.37 13.76
CA GLY A 113 12.95 -13.73 14.61
C GLY A 113 11.92 -14.71 15.18
N ARG A 114 11.25 -14.28 16.23
CA ARG A 114 10.15 -15.04 16.81
C ARG A 114 8.84 -14.71 16.12
N LEU A 115 8.15 -15.72 15.61
CA LEU A 115 6.79 -15.56 15.13
C LEU A 115 5.85 -15.25 16.32
N VAL A 116 5.07 -14.19 16.18
CA VAL A 116 4.10 -13.75 17.18
C VAL A 116 2.76 -13.48 16.53
N SER A 117 1.69 -13.65 17.29
CA SER A 117 0.36 -13.27 16.80
C SER A 117 0.26 -11.77 16.60
N SER A 118 -0.29 -11.34 15.47
CA SER A 118 -0.69 -9.95 15.28
C SER A 118 -1.82 -9.60 16.25
N PHE A 119 -1.65 -8.50 16.98
CA PHE A 119 -2.64 -7.99 17.94
C PHE A 119 -3.29 -6.68 17.49
N ILE A 120 -2.85 -6.15 16.35
CA ILE A 120 -3.42 -4.93 15.77
C ILE A 120 -4.69 -5.26 14.95
N PRO A 121 -5.62 -4.32 14.84
CA PRO A 121 -6.77 -4.46 13.95
C PRO A 121 -6.31 -4.65 12.50
N LYS A 122 -7.10 -5.37 11.73
CA LYS A 122 -6.80 -5.63 10.31
C LYS A 122 -6.97 -4.37 9.48
N ILE A 123 -6.19 -4.27 8.41
CA ILE A 123 -6.47 -3.38 7.29
C ILE A 123 -7.68 -3.96 6.54
N ASN A 124 -8.65 -3.13 6.23
CA ASN A 124 -9.82 -3.57 5.48
C ASN A 124 -10.42 -2.41 4.69
N HIS A 125 -11.20 -2.75 3.69
CA HIS A 125 -12.07 -1.81 2.98
C HIS A 125 -13.17 -1.30 3.92
N THR A 126 -13.38 0.01 3.95
CA THR A 126 -14.28 0.67 4.89
C THR A 126 -15.30 1.60 4.24
N LEU A 127 -15.01 2.09 3.05
CA LEU A 127 -15.86 3.03 2.31
C LEU A 127 -15.64 2.85 0.80
N SER A 128 -16.74 2.81 0.04
CA SER A 128 -16.72 2.90 -1.42
C SER A 128 -17.22 4.26 -1.87
N LEU A 129 -16.49 4.91 -2.78
CA LEU A 129 -16.92 6.14 -3.45
C LEU A 129 -17.11 5.86 -4.93
N GLY A 130 -18.29 6.16 -5.46
CA GLY A 130 -18.54 6.18 -6.90
C GLY A 130 -17.95 7.45 -7.53
N ALA A 131 -17.87 7.47 -8.86
CA ALA A 131 -17.49 8.67 -9.59
C ALA A 131 -18.53 9.79 -9.35
N GLU A 132 -18.09 10.96 -8.88
CA GLU A 132 -18.92 12.17 -8.81
C GLU A 132 -18.96 12.89 -10.17
N HIS A 133 -17.81 12.95 -10.83
CA HIS A 133 -17.65 13.56 -12.14
C HIS A 133 -16.70 12.74 -13.01
N ILE A 134 -16.93 12.75 -14.32
CA ILE A 134 -16.02 12.21 -15.32
C ILE A 134 -15.73 13.33 -16.32
N HIS A 135 -14.48 13.70 -16.44
CA HIS A 135 -13.99 14.68 -17.39
C HIS A 135 -13.34 13.96 -18.56
N VAL A 136 -13.88 14.14 -19.77
CA VAL A 136 -13.34 13.54 -20.99
C VAL A 136 -12.21 14.43 -21.51
N VAL A 137 -11.00 13.92 -21.59
CA VAL A 137 -9.83 14.61 -22.13
C VAL A 137 -9.74 14.44 -23.63
N ASP A 138 -9.88 13.19 -24.10
CA ASP A 138 -9.94 12.81 -25.51
C ASP A 138 -10.74 11.51 -25.71
N GLU A 139 -10.67 10.88 -26.90
CA GLU A 139 -11.45 9.70 -27.24
C GLU A 139 -11.12 8.47 -26.37
N GLU A 140 -9.90 8.37 -25.87
CA GLU A 140 -9.39 7.21 -25.10
C GLU A 140 -8.86 7.58 -23.71
N THR A 141 -9.08 8.83 -23.26
CA THR A 141 -8.58 9.31 -21.98
C THR A 141 -9.64 10.13 -21.25
N PHE A 142 -9.87 9.83 -19.98
CA PHE A 142 -10.75 10.61 -19.13
C PHE A 142 -10.26 10.60 -17.67
N ILE A 143 -10.65 11.63 -16.93
CA ILE A 143 -10.32 11.81 -15.52
C ILE A 143 -11.59 11.61 -14.70
N ILE A 144 -11.51 10.74 -13.71
CA ILE A 144 -12.59 10.43 -12.78
C ILE A 144 -12.32 11.15 -11.47
N ASP A 145 -13.28 11.97 -11.00
CA ASP A 145 -13.29 12.60 -9.68
C ASP A 145 -14.20 11.81 -8.73
N PHE A 146 -13.65 11.33 -7.63
CA PHE A 146 -14.38 10.61 -6.57
C PHE A 146 -14.86 11.54 -5.44
N GLY A 147 -14.68 12.86 -5.57
CA GLY A 147 -15.17 13.87 -4.64
C GLY A 147 -14.40 13.98 -3.33
N ALA A 148 -13.58 13.00 -2.99
CA ALA A 148 -12.78 13.02 -1.78
C ALA A 148 -11.50 12.20 -1.90
N ILE A 149 -10.44 12.66 -1.21
CA ILE A 149 -9.18 11.91 -1.12
C ILE A 149 -9.39 10.66 -0.27
N VAL A 150 -8.98 9.52 -0.81
CA VAL A 150 -8.87 8.23 -0.11
C VAL A 150 -7.47 7.65 -0.27
N THR A 151 -7.04 6.86 0.69
CA THR A 151 -5.94 5.91 0.50
C THR A 151 -6.56 4.54 0.34
N GLY A 152 -6.26 3.86 -0.78
CA GLY A 152 -6.90 2.59 -1.06
C GLY A 152 -6.72 2.07 -2.47
N PHE A 153 -7.74 1.43 -2.98
CA PHE A 153 -7.77 0.69 -4.24
C PHE A 153 -8.76 1.30 -5.22
N ILE A 154 -8.54 1.02 -6.49
CA ILE A 154 -9.56 1.16 -7.52
C ILE A 154 -10.24 -0.19 -7.74
N ASP A 155 -11.57 -0.18 -7.86
CA ASP A 155 -12.38 -1.31 -8.33
C ASP A 155 -12.95 -0.91 -9.70
N LEU A 156 -12.44 -1.52 -10.76
CA LEU A 156 -12.72 -1.13 -12.15
C LEU A 156 -13.22 -2.32 -12.94
N SER A 157 -14.37 -2.15 -13.59
CA SER A 157 -14.90 -3.12 -14.54
C SER A 157 -15.08 -2.46 -15.91
N ILE A 158 -14.53 -3.09 -16.94
CA ILE A 158 -14.58 -2.60 -18.33
C ILE A 158 -14.90 -3.73 -19.30
N THR A 159 -15.33 -3.35 -20.49
CA THR A 159 -15.41 -4.26 -21.63
C THR A 159 -14.37 -3.84 -22.66
N ALA A 160 -13.44 -4.73 -22.99
CA ALA A 160 -12.26 -4.39 -23.77
C ALA A 160 -12.02 -5.39 -24.92
N SER A 161 -11.17 -4.98 -25.86
CA SER A 161 -10.61 -5.87 -26.88
C SER A 161 -9.42 -6.63 -26.33
N GLU A 162 -9.09 -7.75 -26.96
CA GLU A 162 -7.88 -8.50 -26.62
C GLU A 162 -6.63 -7.66 -26.86
N ASN A 163 -5.67 -7.72 -25.94
CA ASN A 163 -4.41 -6.95 -25.92
C ASN A 163 -4.61 -5.41 -25.81
N GLN A 164 -5.80 -4.93 -25.52
CA GLN A 164 -6.01 -3.53 -25.18
C GLN A 164 -5.30 -3.24 -23.86
N ARG A 165 -4.44 -2.22 -23.86
CA ARG A 165 -3.71 -1.79 -22.67
C ARG A 165 -4.44 -0.64 -22.02
N VAL A 166 -4.67 -0.77 -20.72
CA VAL A 166 -5.32 0.26 -19.91
C VAL A 166 -4.33 0.73 -18.85
N GLU A 167 -4.27 2.03 -18.65
CA GLU A 167 -3.40 2.65 -17.66
C GLU A 167 -4.22 3.54 -16.73
N LEU A 168 -3.87 3.49 -15.43
CA LEU A 168 -4.45 4.33 -14.38
C LEU A 168 -3.34 5.16 -13.76
N LEU A 169 -3.50 6.48 -13.77
CA LEU A 169 -2.62 7.42 -13.08
C LEU A 169 -3.40 8.08 -11.97
N TYR A 170 -2.85 8.05 -10.75
CA TYR A 170 -3.53 8.51 -9.54
C TYR A 170 -3.01 9.88 -9.09
N SER A 171 -3.93 10.75 -8.67
CA SER A 171 -3.58 12.03 -8.08
C SER A 171 -4.58 12.48 -7.01
N GLU A 172 -4.11 13.30 -6.08
CA GLU A 172 -4.95 13.96 -5.08
C GLU A 172 -5.53 15.29 -5.60
N ASP A 173 -4.96 15.83 -6.67
CA ASP A 173 -5.26 17.16 -7.17
C ASP A 173 -5.25 17.23 -8.70
N VAL A 174 -5.91 18.26 -9.24
CA VAL A 174 -5.88 18.65 -10.64
C VAL A 174 -5.57 20.14 -10.72
N ASP A 175 -4.94 20.57 -11.81
CA ASP A 175 -4.66 21.97 -12.06
C ASP A 175 -5.89 22.74 -12.58
N GLU A 176 -5.69 24.02 -12.93
CA GLU A 176 -6.75 24.89 -13.46
C GLU A 176 -7.30 24.46 -14.83
N ASN A 177 -6.56 23.64 -15.58
CA ASN A 177 -6.97 23.07 -16.86
C ASN A 177 -7.61 21.67 -16.70
N TYR A 178 -7.78 21.20 -15.47
CA TYR A 178 -8.24 19.86 -15.13
C TYR A 178 -7.26 18.76 -15.55
N GLU A 179 -5.96 19.07 -15.61
CA GLU A 179 -4.91 18.07 -15.78
C GLU A 179 -4.42 17.55 -14.41
N LEU A 180 -4.04 16.27 -14.33
CA LEU A 180 -3.58 15.69 -13.07
C LEU A 180 -2.30 16.36 -12.57
N ASN A 181 -2.35 16.90 -11.37
CA ASN A 181 -1.18 17.35 -10.64
C ASN A 181 -0.65 16.21 -9.74
N THR A 182 0.38 15.50 -10.21
CA THR A 182 0.95 14.35 -9.50
C THR A 182 2.04 14.71 -8.48
N ASP A 183 2.37 15.99 -8.29
CA ASP A 183 3.47 16.41 -7.42
C ASP A 183 3.27 15.98 -5.95
N SER A 184 2.02 15.97 -5.46
CA SER A 184 1.68 15.52 -4.10
C SER A 184 1.76 14.01 -3.90
N THR A 185 1.73 13.24 -4.99
CA THR A 185 1.68 11.75 -4.96
C THR A 185 2.98 11.09 -5.35
N LEU A 186 4.00 11.85 -5.76
CA LEU A 186 5.31 11.32 -6.12
C LEU A 186 6.06 10.80 -4.89
N ALA A 187 6.51 9.56 -4.94
CA ALA A 187 7.30 8.94 -3.87
C ALA A 187 8.73 9.51 -3.74
N GLY A 188 9.14 10.39 -4.63
CA GLY A 188 10.45 11.01 -4.63
C GLY A 188 11.04 11.17 -6.01
N PHE A 189 12.31 11.56 -6.05
CA PHE A 189 13.04 11.70 -7.30
C PHE A 189 13.60 10.35 -7.74
N VAL A 190 13.40 10.04 -8.99
CA VAL A 190 13.86 8.83 -9.64
C VAL A 190 14.47 9.18 -10.99
N GLY A 191 15.33 8.31 -11.49
CA GLY A 191 16.10 8.59 -12.69
C GLY A 191 17.16 9.66 -12.45
N LYS A 192 17.65 10.25 -13.52
CA LYS A 192 18.70 11.26 -13.49
C LYS A 192 18.06 12.64 -13.61
N GLN A 193 18.09 13.40 -12.54
CA GLN A 193 17.62 14.78 -12.50
C GLN A 193 18.76 15.74 -12.16
N VAL A 194 18.70 16.95 -12.68
CA VAL A 194 19.62 18.03 -12.33
C VAL A 194 18.81 19.10 -11.61
N THR A 195 18.98 19.20 -10.28
CA THR A 195 18.34 20.22 -9.46
C THR A 195 19.44 21.08 -8.85
N GLU A 196 19.39 22.38 -9.12
CA GLU A 196 20.39 23.36 -8.62
C GLU A 196 21.85 22.95 -8.93
N GLY A 197 22.09 22.35 -10.10
CA GLY A 197 23.41 21.89 -10.51
C GLY A 197 23.85 20.54 -9.89
N VAL A 198 23.03 19.92 -9.05
CA VAL A 198 23.29 18.61 -8.47
C VAL A 198 22.60 17.52 -9.28
N ILE A 199 23.38 16.51 -9.68
CA ILE A 199 22.83 15.33 -10.35
C ILE A 199 22.31 14.37 -9.29
N ILE A 200 21.00 14.12 -9.33
CA ILE A 200 20.34 13.09 -8.53
C ILE A 200 20.08 11.89 -9.44
N ASP A 201 20.60 10.72 -9.06
CA ASP A 201 20.45 9.48 -9.80
C ASP A 201 19.75 8.44 -8.93
N GLY A 202 18.63 7.90 -9.39
CA GLY A 202 17.85 6.88 -8.68
C GLY A 202 18.50 5.49 -8.69
N GLY A 203 19.53 5.29 -9.51
CA GLY A 203 20.19 4.01 -9.69
C GLY A 203 19.71 3.25 -10.93
N ILE A 204 20.34 2.11 -11.18
CA ILE A 204 20.04 1.26 -12.35
C ILE A 204 18.58 0.75 -12.27
N GLY A 205 17.84 0.96 -13.36
CA GLY A 205 16.45 0.53 -13.46
C GLY A 205 15.42 1.46 -12.79
N ALA A 206 15.86 2.57 -12.18
CA ALA A 206 14.94 3.55 -11.63
C ALA A 206 14.17 4.28 -12.76
N PRO A 207 12.84 4.44 -12.63
CA PRO A 207 12.05 5.22 -13.58
C PRO A 207 12.38 6.72 -13.47
N ALA A 208 12.02 7.50 -14.48
CA ALA A 208 12.25 8.95 -14.48
C ALA A 208 11.46 9.68 -13.38
N ARG A 209 10.25 9.21 -13.07
CA ARG A 209 9.37 9.71 -12.00
C ARG A 209 8.72 8.53 -11.27
N ALA A 210 8.58 8.62 -9.97
CA ALA A 210 7.88 7.63 -9.14
C ALA A 210 6.38 7.95 -9.03
N GLU A 211 5.70 7.93 -10.16
CA GLU A 211 4.26 8.14 -10.23
C GLU A 211 3.51 6.90 -9.73
N GLN A 212 2.42 7.12 -9.00
CA GLN A 212 1.50 6.06 -8.63
C GLN A 212 0.68 5.69 -9.86
N LYS A 213 1.01 4.54 -10.48
CA LYS A 213 0.46 4.17 -11.79
C LYS A 213 0.27 2.65 -11.89
N ASP A 214 -0.94 2.24 -12.24
CA ASP A 214 -1.24 0.85 -12.56
C ASP A 214 -1.46 0.68 -14.07
N ALA A 215 -1.30 -0.54 -14.56
CA ALA A 215 -1.61 -0.88 -15.92
C ALA A 215 -2.05 -2.34 -16.05
N PHE A 216 -2.91 -2.63 -17.00
CA PHE A 216 -3.24 -4.00 -17.32
C PHE A 216 -3.47 -4.22 -18.82
N GLU A 217 -3.12 -5.43 -19.26
CA GLU A 217 -3.38 -5.94 -20.59
C GLU A 217 -4.70 -6.71 -20.58
N CYS A 218 -5.66 -6.25 -21.34
CA CYS A 218 -7.00 -6.83 -21.35
C CYS A 218 -7.06 -8.15 -22.14
N ARG A 219 -7.96 -9.02 -21.72
CA ARG A 219 -8.53 -10.08 -22.55
C ARG A 219 -9.78 -9.56 -23.27
N SER A 220 -10.21 -10.24 -24.32
CA SER A 220 -11.46 -9.90 -25.01
C SER A 220 -12.67 -10.06 -24.08
N GLY A 221 -13.56 -9.07 -24.08
CA GLY A 221 -14.78 -9.06 -23.29
C GLY A 221 -14.65 -8.36 -21.93
N LYS A 222 -15.29 -8.88 -20.90
CA LYS A 222 -15.30 -8.28 -19.58
C LYS A 222 -13.97 -8.48 -18.86
N ASN A 223 -13.45 -7.39 -18.31
CA ASN A 223 -12.27 -7.36 -17.45
C ASN A 223 -12.65 -6.69 -16.13
N HIS A 224 -12.12 -7.22 -15.02
CA HIS A 224 -12.28 -6.66 -13.71
C HIS A 224 -10.89 -6.51 -13.07
N PHE A 225 -10.56 -5.30 -12.67
CA PHE A 225 -9.30 -4.96 -12.01
C PHE A 225 -9.60 -4.41 -10.62
N ILE A 226 -8.86 -4.91 -9.67
CA ILE A 226 -8.77 -4.39 -8.30
C ILE A 226 -7.31 -4.53 -7.84
N ASN A 227 -6.79 -3.53 -7.14
CA ASN A 227 -5.43 -3.60 -6.61
C ASN A 227 -5.26 -4.76 -5.62
N ALA A 228 -4.16 -5.50 -5.71
CA ALA A 228 -3.85 -6.63 -4.84
C ALA A 228 -2.65 -6.34 -3.92
N PHE A 229 -1.60 -5.72 -4.44
CA PHE A 229 -0.32 -5.57 -3.76
C PHE A 229 0.09 -4.13 -3.50
N THR A 230 -0.63 -3.17 -4.06
CA THR A 230 -0.37 -1.74 -3.88
C THR A 230 -1.65 -1.02 -3.48
N CYS A 231 -1.49 0.11 -2.81
CA CYS A 231 -2.57 1.07 -2.58
C CYS A 231 -2.09 2.47 -2.95
N HIS A 232 -3.02 3.33 -3.30
CA HIS A 232 -2.74 4.68 -3.76
C HIS A 232 -3.46 5.71 -2.90
N SER A 233 -2.95 6.94 -2.85
CA SER A 233 -3.69 8.08 -2.31
C SER A 233 -4.18 8.91 -3.48
N PHE A 234 -5.49 9.08 -3.58
CA PHE A 234 -6.08 9.76 -4.73
C PHE A 234 -7.48 10.30 -4.45
N ARG A 235 -7.84 11.32 -5.16
CA ARG A 235 -9.21 11.76 -5.43
C ARG A 235 -9.53 11.60 -6.90
N TYR A 236 -8.52 11.77 -7.76
CA TYR A 236 -8.63 11.73 -9.20
C TYR A 236 -7.86 10.55 -9.77
N VAL A 237 -8.45 9.91 -10.77
CA VAL A 237 -7.79 8.85 -11.53
C VAL A 237 -7.95 9.17 -13.01
N GLN A 238 -6.83 9.35 -13.70
CA GLN A 238 -6.83 9.38 -15.14
C GLN A 238 -6.81 7.95 -15.67
N LEU A 239 -7.78 7.61 -16.47
CA LEU A 239 -7.90 6.33 -17.15
C LEU A 239 -7.59 6.55 -18.64
N SER A 240 -6.65 5.78 -19.17
CA SER A 240 -6.21 5.89 -20.56
C SER A 240 -6.22 4.53 -21.25
N GLY A 241 -6.42 4.54 -22.57
CA GLY A 241 -6.46 3.33 -23.40
C GLY A 241 -7.84 2.70 -23.55
N ILE A 242 -8.90 3.37 -23.08
CA ILE A 242 -10.30 2.97 -23.31
C ILE A 242 -11.17 4.21 -23.58
N ASN A 243 -12.25 4.04 -24.31
CA ASN A 243 -13.29 5.06 -24.43
C ASN A 243 -14.34 4.91 -23.31
N ILE A 244 -15.13 5.96 -23.11
CA ILE A 244 -16.10 6.00 -22.01
C ILE A 244 -17.19 4.91 -22.10
N GLU A 245 -17.53 4.44 -23.30
CA GLU A 245 -18.53 3.40 -23.51
C GLU A 245 -18.05 2.02 -23.05
N GLN A 246 -16.73 1.84 -22.95
CA GLN A 246 -16.13 0.60 -22.45
C GLN A 246 -16.13 0.52 -20.91
N LEU A 247 -16.35 1.65 -20.21
CA LEU A 247 -16.44 1.70 -18.77
C LEU A 247 -17.77 1.13 -18.28
N ASN A 248 -17.74 0.04 -17.53
CA ASN A 248 -18.96 -0.57 -16.97
C ASN A 248 -19.20 -0.11 -15.52
N ASN A 249 -18.15 -0.08 -14.69
CA ASN A 249 -18.21 0.36 -13.30
C ASN A 249 -16.84 0.84 -12.82
N VAL A 250 -16.83 1.84 -11.95
CA VAL A 250 -15.62 2.27 -11.25
C VAL A 250 -15.96 2.78 -9.86
N GLN A 251 -15.16 2.35 -8.87
CA GLN A 251 -15.25 2.80 -7.49
C GLN A 251 -13.86 2.99 -6.88
N ALA A 252 -13.72 4.00 -6.05
CA ALA A 252 -12.59 4.14 -5.15
C ALA A 252 -12.93 3.44 -3.82
N LEU A 253 -12.09 2.52 -3.39
CA LEU A 253 -12.24 1.76 -2.16
C LEU A 253 -11.27 2.29 -1.11
N SER A 254 -11.76 2.98 -0.10
CA SER A 254 -10.94 3.43 1.03
C SER A 254 -10.53 2.24 1.89
N VAL A 255 -9.24 2.11 2.12
CA VAL A 255 -8.63 1.00 2.85
C VAL A 255 -7.74 1.56 3.97
N HIS A 256 -7.95 1.12 5.19
CA HIS A 256 -7.13 1.51 6.34
C HIS A 256 -7.24 0.49 7.48
N THR A 257 -6.37 0.60 8.49
CA THR A 257 -6.53 -0.17 9.72
C THR A 257 -7.85 0.17 10.39
N VAL A 258 -8.71 -0.82 10.59
CA VAL A 258 -10.07 -0.61 11.14
C VAL A 258 -9.97 -0.29 12.62
N LEU A 259 -10.21 0.95 12.98
CA LEU A 259 -10.26 1.41 14.36
C LEU A 259 -11.71 1.61 14.80
N ARG A 260 -12.02 1.22 16.04
CA ARG A 260 -13.31 1.51 16.65
C ARG A 260 -13.38 3.01 16.96
N GLU A 261 -14.48 3.65 16.57
CA GLU A 261 -14.73 5.03 16.94
C GLU A 261 -15.07 5.15 18.42
N ASN A 262 -14.41 6.08 19.11
CA ASN A 262 -14.61 6.35 20.54
C ASN A 262 -15.45 7.60 20.78
N GLY A 263 -15.42 8.55 19.87
CA GLY A 263 -16.09 9.83 20.04
C GLY A 263 -16.48 10.48 18.73
N GLY A 264 -17.43 11.37 18.81
CA GLY A 264 -17.90 12.22 17.73
C GLY A 264 -17.99 13.67 18.16
N PHE A 265 -18.07 14.56 17.20
CA PHE A 265 -18.27 15.99 17.43
C PHE A 265 -19.37 16.49 16.49
N TYR A 266 -20.22 17.32 17.02
CA TYR A 266 -21.22 18.04 16.26
C TYR A 266 -21.52 19.40 16.89
N CYS A 267 -21.64 20.44 16.07
CA CYS A 267 -22.07 21.76 16.49
C CYS A 267 -23.02 22.39 15.45
N SER A 268 -23.52 23.58 15.75
CA SER A 268 -24.46 24.29 14.87
C SER A 268 -23.80 24.87 13.60
N ASP A 269 -22.47 24.94 13.55
CA ASP A 269 -21.74 25.43 12.38
C ASP A 269 -21.41 24.27 11.43
N PRO A 270 -22.00 24.25 10.21
CA PRO A 270 -21.76 23.16 9.25
C PRO A 270 -20.31 23.12 8.74
N TYR A 271 -19.61 24.26 8.70
CA TYR A 271 -18.21 24.31 8.29
C TYR A 271 -17.31 23.58 9.29
N ILE A 272 -17.52 23.80 10.60
CA ILE A 272 -16.77 23.12 11.65
C ILE A 272 -17.06 21.61 11.64
N ASN A 273 -18.30 21.21 11.40
CA ASN A 273 -18.65 19.79 11.27
C ASN A 273 -17.94 19.15 10.07
N LYS A 274 -17.90 19.83 8.92
CA LYS A 274 -17.17 19.37 7.73
C LYS A 274 -15.67 19.27 7.99
N LEU A 275 -15.07 20.25 8.68
CA LEU A 275 -13.66 20.21 9.06
C LEU A 275 -13.33 18.99 9.94
N PHE A 276 -14.21 18.68 10.90
CA PHE A 276 -14.06 17.49 11.75
C PHE A 276 -14.05 16.19 10.93
N GLU A 277 -14.96 16.04 9.97
CA GLU A 277 -15.03 14.85 9.11
C GLU A 277 -13.82 14.75 8.16
N VAL A 278 -13.34 15.85 7.62
CA VAL A 278 -12.12 15.88 6.80
C VAL A 278 -10.90 15.47 7.63
N ALA A 279 -10.75 16.02 8.83
CA ALA A 279 -9.65 15.67 9.74
C ALA A 279 -9.69 14.18 10.14
N LYS A 280 -10.90 13.64 10.39
CA LYS A 280 -11.11 12.22 10.67
C LYS A 280 -10.66 11.34 9.51
N ARG A 281 -11.09 11.65 8.29
CA ARG A 281 -10.71 10.91 7.07
C ARG A 281 -9.20 10.98 6.83
N THR A 282 -8.59 12.17 6.95
CA THR A 282 -7.15 12.34 6.82
C THR A 282 -6.37 11.43 7.77
N LYS A 283 -6.80 11.31 9.02
CA LYS A 283 -6.15 10.38 9.97
C LYS A 283 -6.26 8.93 9.53
N LEU A 284 -7.45 8.49 9.08
CA LEU A 284 -7.65 7.12 8.63
C LEU A 284 -6.82 6.81 7.38
N ASN A 285 -6.69 7.75 6.44
CA ASN A 285 -5.85 7.63 5.25
C ASN A 285 -4.35 7.46 5.58
N ASN A 286 -3.94 7.72 6.82
CA ASN A 286 -2.55 7.61 7.28
C ASN A 286 -2.31 6.45 8.27
N ILE A 287 -3.19 5.44 8.28
CA ILE A 287 -3.04 4.30 9.21
C ILE A 287 -3.17 2.96 8.46
N HIS A 288 -2.03 2.36 8.11
CA HIS A 288 -1.94 1.07 7.44
C HIS A 288 -0.99 0.13 8.20
N SER A 289 -1.44 -0.42 9.34
CA SER A 289 -0.65 -1.19 10.32
C SER A 289 0.44 -0.38 11.03
N VAL A 290 0.81 0.75 10.50
CA VAL A 290 1.64 1.79 11.11
C VAL A 290 0.84 3.08 11.16
N PHE A 291 1.24 4.01 12.02
CA PHE A 291 0.56 5.28 12.23
C PHE A 291 1.48 6.43 11.84
N GLY A 292 0.95 7.38 11.07
CA GLY A 292 1.57 8.70 10.96
C GLY A 292 2.27 9.05 9.67
N ASP A 293 1.91 8.49 8.49
CA ASP A 293 2.39 9.08 7.25
C ASP A 293 1.43 8.94 6.07
N CYS A 294 1.61 9.83 5.10
CA CYS A 294 0.86 9.82 3.86
C CYS A 294 1.24 8.63 2.97
N ALA A 295 0.35 8.24 2.07
CA ALA A 295 0.60 7.15 1.13
C ALA A 295 1.73 7.43 0.12
N ARG A 296 2.27 8.64 0.09
CA ARG A 296 3.41 9.00 -0.76
C ARG A 296 4.70 8.36 -0.28
N GLU A 297 5.10 8.58 0.97
CA GLU A 297 6.35 8.05 1.55
C GLU A 297 6.15 6.71 2.25
N ARG A 298 4.99 6.49 2.87
CA ARG A 298 4.59 5.26 3.54
C ARG A 298 5.48 4.88 4.73
N PHE A 299 5.97 5.89 5.46
CA PHE A 299 6.80 5.72 6.65
C PHE A 299 6.04 6.17 7.89
N ALA A 300 6.31 5.52 9.01
CA ALA A 300 5.77 5.91 10.30
C ALA A 300 6.68 6.94 10.97
N TYR A 301 6.48 8.22 10.67
CA TYR A 301 7.28 9.31 11.22
C TYR A 301 6.92 9.62 12.69
N GLY A 302 7.92 9.61 13.56
CA GLY A 302 7.73 9.91 14.97
C GLY A 302 7.14 11.30 15.24
N GLY A 303 7.51 12.30 14.45
CA GLY A 303 7.00 13.66 14.58
C GLY A 303 5.51 13.78 14.28
N ASP A 304 5.07 13.17 13.19
CA ASP A 304 3.66 13.12 12.80
C ASP A 304 2.82 12.39 13.83
N ILE A 305 3.35 11.29 14.37
CA ILE A 305 2.71 10.54 15.46
C ILE A 305 2.54 11.43 16.69
N VAL A 306 3.57 12.14 17.12
CA VAL A 306 3.49 13.07 18.28
C VAL A 306 2.43 14.14 18.05
N ALA A 307 2.39 14.73 16.85
CA ALA A 307 1.43 15.77 16.52
C ALA A 307 -0.03 15.28 16.53
N LEU A 308 -0.27 14.05 16.09
CA LEU A 308 -1.61 13.50 15.90
C LEU A 308 -2.12 12.70 17.10
N ALA A 309 -1.23 12.10 17.90
CA ALA A 309 -1.59 11.08 18.90
C ALA A 309 -2.70 11.53 19.87
N ARG A 310 -2.59 12.74 20.42
CA ARG A 310 -3.59 13.24 21.36
C ARG A 310 -4.98 13.42 20.73
N SER A 311 -5.03 13.92 19.50
CA SER A 311 -6.29 14.10 18.79
C SER A 311 -6.89 12.77 18.31
N GLN A 312 -6.04 11.77 18.10
CA GLN A 312 -6.42 10.44 17.65
C GLN A 312 -7.26 9.71 18.71
N VAL A 313 -6.85 9.74 19.98
CA VAL A 313 -7.57 9.03 21.07
C VAL A 313 -8.96 9.57 21.37
N TYR A 314 -9.23 10.83 21.01
CA TYR A 314 -10.59 11.38 21.13
C TYR A 314 -11.55 10.82 20.07
N GLN A 315 -11.03 10.38 18.94
CA GLN A 315 -11.83 9.89 17.83
C GLN A 315 -11.87 8.36 17.77
N PHE A 316 -10.75 7.70 18.10
CA PHE A 316 -10.57 6.28 17.85
C PHE A 316 -9.94 5.54 19.04
N ASP A 317 -10.31 4.28 19.20
CA ASP A 317 -9.61 3.32 20.06
C ASP A 317 -8.26 2.96 19.42
N SER A 318 -7.23 3.63 19.86
CA SER A 318 -5.90 3.53 19.28
C SER A 318 -4.90 2.73 20.12
N ALA A 319 -5.35 2.11 21.23
CA ALA A 319 -4.46 1.45 22.18
C ALA A 319 -3.59 0.36 21.54
N ALA A 320 -4.16 -0.48 20.66
CA ALA A 320 -3.41 -1.53 20.00
C ALA A 320 -2.37 -0.98 19.02
N ILE A 321 -2.75 0.03 18.23
CA ILE A 321 -1.83 0.65 17.26
C ILE A 321 -0.70 1.41 17.98
N TYR A 322 -0.99 2.10 19.08
CA TYR A 322 0.02 2.78 19.88
C TYR A 322 1.01 1.80 20.52
N LYS A 323 0.48 0.70 21.07
CA LYS A 323 1.32 -0.37 21.60
C LYS A 323 2.27 -0.92 20.54
N LYS A 324 1.78 -1.16 19.32
CA LYS A 324 2.62 -1.59 18.19
C LYS A 324 3.69 -0.54 17.88
N THR A 325 3.27 0.70 17.72
CA THR A 325 4.18 1.82 17.42
C THR A 325 5.30 1.96 18.45
N ILE A 326 4.97 1.82 19.74
CA ILE A 326 5.98 1.81 20.83
C ILE A 326 6.96 0.68 20.62
N PHE A 327 6.51 -0.54 20.31
CA PHE A 327 7.42 -1.66 20.07
C PHE A 327 8.27 -1.46 18.83
N ASP A 328 7.69 -0.93 17.73
CA ASP A 328 8.45 -0.63 16.52
C ASP A 328 9.62 0.33 16.82
N PHE A 329 9.35 1.43 17.52
CA PHE A 329 10.41 2.38 17.91
C PHE A 329 11.41 1.81 18.91
N ILE A 330 10.98 1.01 19.88
CA ILE A 330 11.89 0.35 20.85
C ILE A 330 12.84 -0.61 20.11
N ASN A 331 12.33 -1.37 19.13
CA ASN A 331 13.15 -2.31 18.36
C ASN A 331 14.18 -1.60 17.46
N ASP A 332 13.92 -0.35 17.11
CA ASP A 332 14.81 0.47 16.27
C ASP A 332 15.70 1.46 17.05
N ILE A 333 15.69 1.44 18.39
CA ILE A 333 16.60 2.26 19.20
C ILE A 333 18.04 2.01 18.78
N ARG A 334 18.76 3.09 18.48
CA ARG A 334 20.15 3.02 18.06
C ARG A 334 21.08 2.71 19.24
N PRO A 335 22.28 2.17 18.99
CA PRO A 335 23.25 1.87 20.06
C PRO A 335 23.57 3.08 20.96
N CYS A 336 23.44 4.30 20.47
CA CYS A 336 23.60 5.53 21.26
C CYS A 336 22.40 5.83 22.18
N GLY A 337 21.33 5.02 22.16
CA GLY A 337 20.10 5.25 22.91
C GLY A 337 19.09 6.20 22.22
N GLY A 338 19.44 6.74 21.06
CA GLY A 338 18.56 7.65 20.33
C GLY A 338 17.47 6.92 19.54
N VAL A 339 16.33 7.58 19.39
CA VAL A 339 15.16 7.09 18.64
C VAL A 339 15.27 7.52 17.18
N THR A 340 14.96 6.61 16.27
CA THR A 340 14.97 6.85 14.83
C THR A 340 13.87 7.84 14.41
N GLU A 341 14.00 8.40 13.23
CA GLU A 341 12.98 9.30 12.67
C GLU A 341 11.69 8.58 12.32
N THR A 342 11.84 7.35 11.82
CA THR A 342 10.74 6.44 11.45
C THR A 342 10.92 5.10 12.13
N ALA A 343 9.85 4.37 12.35
CA ALA A 343 9.90 2.98 12.78
C ALA A 343 8.85 2.14 12.04
N PRO A 344 9.26 1.11 11.25
CA PRO A 344 10.65 0.65 11.07
C PRO A 344 11.59 1.70 10.48
N PHE A 345 12.89 1.55 10.81
CA PHE A 345 13.92 2.45 10.30
C PHE A 345 14.12 2.27 8.79
N MET A 346 13.82 3.30 8.03
CA MET A 346 13.84 3.31 6.57
C MET A 346 15.07 4.01 5.99
N GLY A 347 16.10 4.23 6.80
CA GLY A 347 17.36 4.88 6.37
C GLY A 347 17.32 6.40 6.39
N ILE A 348 16.25 7.03 6.80
CA ILE A 348 16.16 8.48 6.92
C ILE A 348 17.01 8.93 8.10
N LYS A 349 18.02 9.75 7.81
CA LYS A 349 19.00 10.27 8.77
C LYS A 349 18.97 11.78 8.70
N THR A 350 18.06 12.38 9.40
CA THR A 350 18.15 13.83 9.62
C THR A 350 19.07 14.05 10.82
N ASN A 351 19.93 15.05 10.75
CA ASN A 351 21.03 15.36 11.67
C ASN A 351 20.59 15.54 13.14
N GLY A 352 19.90 14.53 13.70
CA GLY A 352 19.62 14.45 15.12
C GLY A 352 20.91 14.15 15.93
N VAL A 353 20.83 14.32 17.21
CA VAL A 353 21.94 14.01 18.12
C VAL A 353 22.20 12.50 18.04
N GLY A 354 23.39 12.11 17.60
CA GLY A 354 23.81 10.71 17.58
C GLY A 354 23.78 10.01 16.21
N GLY A 355 23.61 10.73 15.10
CA GLY A 355 23.83 10.22 13.74
C GLY A 355 22.60 9.61 13.08
N GLU A 356 22.18 8.40 13.40
CA GLU A 356 21.03 7.71 12.78
C GLU A 356 19.70 7.97 13.49
N THR A 357 19.64 9.01 14.31
CA THR A 357 18.46 9.39 15.11
C THR A 357 17.66 10.47 14.40
N GLY A 358 16.37 10.54 14.72
CA GLY A 358 15.51 11.61 14.27
C GLY A 358 15.77 12.95 14.98
N PRO A 359 15.21 14.06 14.49
CA PRO A 359 15.19 15.33 15.21
C PRO A 359 14.59 15.16 16.61
N LEU A 360 14.92 16.04 17.54
CA LEU A 360 14.46 15.93 18.94
C LEU A 360 12.92 15.75 19.05
N GLY A 361 12.15 16.51 18.27
CA GLY A 361 10.68 16.42 18.25
C GLY A 361 10.18 15.04 17.86
N TRP A 362 10.85 14.36 16.95
CA TRP A 362 10.52 12.99 16.49
C TRP A 362 10.88 11.95 17.53
N GLN A 363 12.01 12.15 18.25
CA GLN A 363 12.42 11.25 19.33
C GLN A 363 11.47 11.27 20.54
N LEU A 364 10.63 12.29 20.67
CA LEU A 364 9.61 12.38 21.73
C LEU A 364 8.47 11.37 21.56
N VAL A 365 8.40 10.64 20.47
CA VAL A 365 7.33 9.65 20.21
C VAL A 365 7.19 8.63 21.34
N LEU A 366 8.30 8.08 21.85
CA LEU A 366 8.25 7.10 22.93
C LEU A 366 7.72 7.69 24.24
N PRO A 367 8.32 8.75 24.85
CA PRO A 367 7.76 9.30 26.08
C PRO A 367 6.35 9.82 25.90
N TYR A 368 5.99 10.30 24.71
CA TYR A 368 4.65 10.85 24.45
C TYR A 368 3.56 9.77 24.33
N LEU A 369 3.87 8.62 23.74
CA LEU A 369 2.92 7.51 23.64
C LEU A 369 2.81 6.67 24.91
N ILE A 370 3.84 6.68 25.77
CA ILE A 370 3.86 5.92 27.03
C ILE A 370 3.16 6.69 28.15
N ALA A 371 3.18 8.04 28.13
CA ALA A 371 2.54 8.90 29.11
C ALA A 371 1.00 8.93 28.99
#